data_34c7bead072faace92a9a404f89b7a00
#
_entry.id   34c7bead072faace92a9a404f89b7a00
#
_cell.length_a   1.000
_cell.length_b   1.000
_cell.length_c   1.000
_cell.angle_alpha   90.00
_cell.angle_beta   90.00
_cell.angle_gamma   90.00
#
_symmetry.space_group_name_H-M   'P 1'
#
loop_
_entity.id
_entity.type
_entity.pdbx_description
1 polymer ?
#
loop_
_entity_poly.entity_id
_entity_poly.type
_entity_poly.pdbx_seq_one_letter_code
_entity_poly.pdbx_strand_id
1 'polypeptide(L)'
;MKRARSIRLQPKLLLGLVAMAAVLAAILAPSIAQLYRARMEEQYASLAFGQASVAADLIDGDRVEHYYRTGEKDAYYEEIHRYLQDVREKLGLKYFYVVVPEDEVMYYIWDAGVPGEDGVCDLGDTDAYYGGGNELMHGAFAVDAEQTILITNNEEYGYLASAYVAILNKAGTPVALASVDISMDMIDQQIRQFLGLTLCVVLAVLLLSIFAYYYYVRRILIRPLRTLHHAAIGLVESKMAALSDFRVEVNTGDELEELAHSFQYMVSELNEYIQNLSRVTAEKERIGAELDVARHIQASMLP
;
A
#
# COMPACT_ATOMS: atom_id res chain seq x y z
N MET A 1 28.83 2.87 36.03
CA MET A 1 27.93 3.52 35.07
C MET A 1 28.25 2.97 33.66
N LYS A 2 27.35 2.16 33.07
CA LYS A 2 27.51 1.65 31.69
C LYS A 2 27.33 2.84 30.72
N ARG A 3 28.40 3.24 30.04
CA ARG A 3 28.33 4.19 28.92
C ARG A 3 27.38 3.57 27.87
N ALA A 4 26.20 4.15 27.71
CA ALA A 4 25.33 3.82 26.60
C ALA A 4 26.15 4.05 25.31
N ARG A 5 26.36 3.00 24.52
CA ARG A 5 26.97 3.10 23.18
C ARG A 5 26.09 4.07 22.38
N SER A 6 26.56 5.31 22.22
CA SER A 6 25.84 6.27 21.39
C SER A 6 25.87 5.74 19.95
N ILE A 7 24.71 5.33 19.47
CA ILE A 7 24.56 4.94 18.07
C ILE A 7 24.94 6.15 17.22
N ARG A 8 25.84 5.98 16.27
CA ARG A 8 26.28 7.05 15.36
C ARG A 8 25.07 7.67 14.67
N LEU A 9 25.14 8.95 14.31
CA LEU A 9 24.02 9.71 13.73
C LEU A 9 23.44 9.03 12.47
N GLN A 10 24.31 8.50 11.62
CA GLN A 10 23.95 7.82 10.37
C GLN A 10 22.93 6.67 10.54
N PRO A 11 23.14 5.66 11.43
CA PRO A 11 22.16 4.59 11.62
C PRO A 11 20.87 5.06 12.26
N LYS A 12 20.86 6.15 13.05
CA LYS A 12 19.62 6.72 13.61
C LYS A 12 18.72 7.30 12.52
N LEU A 13 19.28 8.08 11.59
CA LEU A 13 18.55 8.66 10.47
C LEU A 13 18.02 7.57 9.53
N LEU A 14 18.86 6.55 9.25
CA LEU A 14 18.46 5.43 8.40
C LEU A 14 17.31 4.61 9.06
N LEU A 15 17.39 4.36 10.36
CA LEU A 15 16.36 3.65 11.10
C LEU A 15 15.02 4.42 11.09
N GLY A 16 15.06 5.75 11.21
CA GLY A 16 13.87 6.60 11.09
C GLY A 16 13.21 6.49 9.71
N LEU A 17 14.00 6.50 8.63
CA LEU A 17 13.48 6.34 7.26
C LEU A 17 12.84 4.95 7.06
N VAL A 18 13.53 3.89 7.51
CA VAL A 18 13.01 2.51 7.41
C VAL A 18 11.73 2.36 8.22
N ALA A 19 11.67 2.91 9.44
CA ALA A 19 10.47 2.86 10.27
C ALA A 19 9.28 3.59 9.61
N MET A 20 9.51 4.78 9.06
CA MET A 20 8.48 5.53 8.33
C MET A 20 7.97 4.77 7.10
N ALA A 21 8.88 4.19 6.32
CA ALA A 21 8.51 3.40 5.15
C ALA A 21 7.74 2.12 5.51
N ALA A 22 8.12 1.45 6.62
CA ALA A 22 7.40 0.28 7.14
C ALA A 22 5.98 0.65 7.59
N VAL A 23 5.80 1.79 8.26
CA VAL A 23 4.47 2.28 8.65
C VAL A 23 3.61 2.59 7.42
N LEU A 24 4.17 3.28 6.42
CA LEU A 24 3.46 3.55 5.17
C LEU A 24 3.05 2.26 4.46
N ALA A 25 3.95 1.28 4.35
CA ALA A 25 3.65 -0.01 3.73
C ALA A 25 2.55 -0.78 4.50
N ALA A 26 2.60 -0.75 5.85
CA ALA A 26 1.62 -1.40 6.71
C ALA A 26 0.20 -0.80 6.59
N ILE A 27 0.10 0.48 6.22
CA ILE A 27 -1.19 1.16 6.00
C ILE A 27 -1.66 0.96 4.55
N LEU A 28 -0.78 1.19 3.58
CA LEU A 28 -1.14 1.18 2.16
C LEU A 28 -1.49 -0.22 1.64
N ALA A 29 -0.75 -1.26 2.03
CA ALA A 29 -0.98 -2.61 1.52
C ALA A 29 -2.39 -3.14 1.83
N PRO A 30 -2.91 -3.11 3.08
CA PRO A 30 -4.28 -3.55 3.36
C PRO A 30 -5.33 -2.65 2.72
N SER A 31 -5.09 -1.33 2.63
CA SER A 31 -6.02 -0.38 2.00
C SER A 31 -6.17 -0.67 0.50
N ILE A 32 -5.08 -0.93 -0.20
CA ILE A 32 -5.09 -1.30 -1.62
C ILE A 32 -5.80 -2.66 -1.80
N ALA A 33 -5.53 -3.64 -0.92
CA ALA A 33 -6.18 -4.95 -0.97
C ALA A 33 -7.71 -4.85 -0.82
N GLN A 34 -8.17 -4.07 0.15
CA GLN A 34 -9.60 -3.83 0.36
C GLN A 34 -10.25 -3.12 -0.83
N LEU A 35 -9.60 -2.08 -1.36
CA LEU A 35 -10.10 -1.36 -2.53
C LEU A 35 -10.18 -2.27 -3.77
N TYR A 36 -9.16 -3.10 -3.98
CA TYR A 36 -9.14 -4.05 -5.10
C TYR A 36 -10.25 -5.11 -4.96
N ARG A 37 -10.43 -5.66 -3.75
CA ARG A 37 -11.50 -6.61 -3.45
C ARG A 37 -12.88 -6.00 -3.75
N ALA A 38 -13.18 -4.83 -3.19
CA ALA A 38 -14.45 -4.14 -3.40
C ALA A 38 -14.72 -3.86 -4.90
N ARG A 39 -13.70 -3.49 -5.66
CA ARG A 39 -13.82 -3.28 -7.11
C ARG A 39 -14.11 -4.59 -7.87
N MET A 40 -13.47 -5.67 -7.47
CA MET A 40 -13.72 -6.98 -8.08
C MET A 40 -15.13 -7.47 -7.75
N GLU A 41 -15.55 -7.39 -6.49
CA GLU A 41 -16.90 -7.72 -6.06
C GLU A 41 -17.97 -6.96 -6.87
N GLU A 42 -17.82 -5.64 -7.00
CA GLU A 42 -18.70 -4.79 -7.81
C GLU A 42 -18.72 -5.20 -9.30
N GLN A 43 -17.57 -5.51 -9.87
CA GLN A 43 -17.43 -5.89 -11.28
C GLN A 43 -18.09 -7.25 -11.55
N TYR A 44 -17.86 -8.25 -10.71
CA TYR A 44 -18.45 -9.58 -10.86
C TYR A 44 -19.95 -9.56 -10.58
N ALA A 45 -20.38 -8.79 -9.59
CA ALA A 45 -21.79 -8.56 -9.30
C ALA A 45 -22.53 -7.91 -10.48
N SER A 46 -21.95 -6.89 -11.09
CA SER A 46 -22.49 -6.25 -12.29
C SER A 46 -22.55 -7.21 -13.50
N LEU A 47 -21.52 -8.06 -13.64
CA LEU A 47 -21.50 -9.09 -14.70
C LEU A 47 -22.62 -10.13 -14.49
N ALA A 48 -22.76 -10.66 -13.27
CA ALA A 48 -23.82 -11.60 -12.91
C ALA A 48 -25.21 -11.01 -13.18
N PHE A 49 -25.44 -9.76 -12.73
CA PHE A 49 -26.68 -9.06 -12.95
C PHE A 49 -26.98 -8.86 -14.44
N GLY A 50 -25.98 -8.45 -15.24
CA GLY A 50 -26.16 -8.29 -16.68
C GLY A 50 -26.58 -9.59 -17.37
N GLN A 51 -25.99 -10.74 -17.00
CA GLN A 51 -26.36 -12.04 -17.56
C GLN A 51 -27.77 -12.50 -17.10
N ALA A 52 -28.10 -12.32 -15.83
CA ALA A 52 -29.42 -12.62 -15.31
C ALA A 52 -30.50 -11.76 -15.99
N SER A 53 -30.24 -10.47 -16.25
CA SER A 53 -31.16 -9.58 -16.97
C SER A 53 -31.39 -10.04 -18.41
N VAL A 54 -30.32 -10.42 -19.12
CA VAL A 54 -30.47 -10.92 -20.50
C VAL A 54 -31.32 -12.21 -20.54
N ALA A 55 -31.13 -13.09 -19.56
CA ALA A 55 -31.95 -14.30 -19.46
C ALA A 55 -33.41 -13.99 -19.11
N ALA A 56 -33.65 -13.06 -18.16
CA ALA A 56 -34.98 -12.65 -17.78
C ALA A 56 -35.76 -12.03 -18.94
N ASP A 57 -35.08 -11.24 -19.79
CA ASP A 57 -35.68 -10.64 -21.00
C ASP A 57 -35.96 -11.67 -22.12
N LEU A 58 -35.17 -12.73 -22.20
CA LEU A 58 -35.30 -13.75 -23.23
C LEU A 58 -36.38 -14.78 -22.93
N ILE A 59 -36.58 -15.13 -21.66
CA ILE A 59 -37.48 -16.21 -21.23
C ILE A 59 -38.93 -15.71 -21.22
N ASP A 60 -39.83 -16.44 -21.92
CA ASP A 60 -41.28 -16.14 -21.89
C ASP A 60 -41.90 -16.54 -20.54
N GLY A 61 -42.23 -15.53 -19.73
CA GLY A 61 -42.79 -15.73 -18.39
C GLY A 61 -44.14 -16.48 -18.36
N ASP A 62 -44.97 -16.37 -19.42
CA ASP A 62 -46.22 -17.14 -19.48
C ASP A 62 -45.93 -18.65 -19.59
N ARG A 63 -44.82 -19.04 -20.24
CA ARG A 63 -44.35 -20.44 -20.31
C ARG A 63 -43.77 -20.92 -18.99
N VAL A 64 -43.03 -20.06 -18.29
CA VAL A 64 -42.49 -20.35 -16.94
C VAL A 64 -43.67 -20.69 -15.99
N GLU A 65 -44.73 -19.89 -16.02
CA GLU A 65 -45.94 -20.13 -15.21
C GLU A 65 -46.60 -21.46 -15.57
N HIS A 66 -46.61 -21.84 -16.86
CA HIS A 66 -47.12 -23.13 -17.30
C HIS A 66 -46.28 -24.29 -16.73
N TYR A 67 -44.93 -24.24 -16.83
CA TYR A 67 -44.05 -25.29 -16.31
C TYR A 67 -44.15 -25.43 -14.79
N TYR A 68 -44.22 -24.32 -14.07
CA TYR A 68 -44.42 -24.31 -12.61
C TYR A 68 -45.69 -25.04 -12.20
N ARG A 69 -46.78 -24.89 -13.00
CA ARG A 69 -48.08 -25.51 -12.67
C ARG A 69 -48.22 -26.95 -13.11
N THR A 70 -47.62 -27.32 -14.23
CA THR A 70 -47.85 -28.63 -14.86
C THR A 70 -46.70 -29.61 -14.70
N GLY A 71 -45.46 -29.12 -14.56
CA GLY A 71 -44.26 -29.93 -14.59
C GLY A 71 -43.96 -30.56 -15.97
N GLU A 72 -44.68 -30.12 -17.03
CA GLU A 72 -44.50 -30.70 -18.39
C GLU A 72 -43.46 -29.94 -19.18
N LYS A 73 -42.45 -30.66 -19.71
CA LYS A 73 -41.38 -30.13 -20.58
C LYS A 73 -41.81 -30.20 -22.04
N ASP A 74 -41.54 -29.14 -22.81
CA ASP A 74 -41.83 -29.09 -24.24
C ASP A 74 -40.54 -28.68 -25.03
N ALA A 75 -40.68 -28.51 -26.35
CA ALA A 75 -39.55 -28.13 -27.19
C ALA A 75 -38.93 -26.78 -26.83
N TYR A 76 -39.70 -25.81 -26.35
CA TYR A 76 -39.21 -24.50 -25.85
C TYR A 76 -38.42 -24.65 -24.55
N TYR A 77 -38.90 -25.54 -23.65
CA TYR A 77 -38.17 -25.86 -22.42
C TYR A 77 -36.73 -26.32 -22.73
N GLU A 78 -36.62 -27.28 -23.68
CA GLU A 78 -35.31 -27.82 -24.09
C GLU A 78 -34.46 -26.82 -24.87
N GLU A 79 -35.07 -25.88 -25.61
CA GLU A 79 -34.35 -24.80 -26.29
C GLU A 79 -33.73 -23.83 -25.27
N ILE A 80 -34.50 -23.36 -24.28
CA ILE A 80 -34.04 -22.50 -23.21
C ILE A 80 -32.98 -23.21 -22.36
N HIS A 81 -33.19 -24.47 -22.00
CA HIS A 81 -32.20 -25.23 -21.23
C HIS A 81 -30.83 -25.27 -21.94
N ARG A 82 -30.82 -25.60 -23.22
CA ARG A 82 -29.58 -25.59 -24.02
C ARG A 82 -28.94 -24.21 -24.11
N TYR A 83 -29.75 -23.16 -24.24
CA TYR A 83 -29.25 -21.79 -24.25
C TYR A 83 -28.58 -21.43 -22.91
N LEU A 84 -29.21 -21.74 -21.79
CA LEU A 84 -28.65 -21.48 -20.45
C LEU A 84 -27.35 -22.26 -20.23
N GLN A 85 -27.29 -23.53 -20.65
CA GLN A 85 -26.06 -24.35 -20.63
C GLN A 85 -24.94 -23.74 -21.46
N ASP A 86 -25.24 -23.35 -22.70
CA ASP A 86 -24.28 -22.71 -23.61
C ASP A 86 -23.70 -21.41 -23.02
N VAL A 87 -24.56 -20.59 -22.41
CA VAL A 87 -24.14 -19.33 -21.76
C VAL A 87 -23.30 -19.62 -20.54
N ARG A 88 -23.72 -20.56 -19.68
CA ARG A 88 -22.96 -20.97 -18.48
C ARG A 88 -21.55 -21.41 -18.87
N GLU A 89 -21.42 -22.28 -19.87
CA GLU A 89 -20.13 -22.82 -20.32
C GLU A 89 -19.23 -21.72 -20.94
N LYS A 90 -19.79 -20.94 -21.87
CA LYS A 90 -19.02 -19.90 -22.59
C LYS A 90 -18.53 -18.77 -21.70
N LEU A 91 -19.29 -18.43 -20.68
CA LEU A 91 -18.94 -17.35 -19.73
C LEU A 91 -18.25 -17.86 -18.46
N GLY A 92 -18.19 -19.17 -18.26
CA GLY A 92 -17.59 -19.77 -17.08
C GLY A 92 -18.37 -19.47 -15.81
N LEU A 93 -19.69 -19.39 -15.91
CA LEU A 93 -20.56 -19.18 -14.74
C LEU A 93 -20.56 -20.45 -13.89
N LYS A 94 -20.59 -20.28 -12.56
CA LYS A 94 -20.60 -21.43 -11.67
C LYS A 94 -21.98 -22.10 -11.70
N TYR A 95 -23.03 -21.30 -11.46
CA TYR A 95 -24.41 -21.74 -11.58
C TYR A 95 -25.19 -20.74 -12.42
N PHE A 96 -26.19 -21.26 -13.16
CA PHE A 96 -27.14 -20.46 -13.89
C PHE A 96 -28.48 -21.20 -13.88
N TYR A 97 -29.47 -20.66 -13.22
CA TYR A 97 -30.70 -21.34 -12.97
C TYR A 97 -31.90 -20.37 -12.96
N VAL A 98 -33.10 -20.92 -13.10
CA VAL A 98 -34.36 -20.19 -13.02
C VAL A 98 -35.22 -20.83 -11.96
N VAL A 99 -35.62 -20.05 -10.96
CA VAL A 99 -36.38 -20.53 -9.81
C VAL A 99 -37.60 -19.67 -9.50
N VAL A 100 -38.58 -20.29 -8.89
CA VAL A 100 -39.70 -19.59 -8.25
C VAL A 100 -39.45 -19.58 -6.75
N PRO A 101 -39.32 -18.41 -6.11
CA PRO A 101 -39.15 -18.33 -4.67
C PRO A 101 -40.45 -18.67 -3.96
N GLU A 102 -40.42 -19.70 -3.11
CA GLU A 102 -41.48 -20.07 -2.18
C GLU A 102 -41.10 -19.71 -0.74
N ASP A 103 -41.99 -19.86 0.24
CA ASP A 103 -41.73 -19.36 1.60
C ASP A 103 -40.45 -19.85 2.25
N GLU A 104 -40.07 -21.13 2.10
CA GLU A 104 -38.90 -21.72 2.73
C GLU A 104 -37.91 -22.35 1.75
N VAL A 105 -38.31 -22.51 0.47
CA VAL A 105 -37.51 -23.19 -0.55
C VAL A 105 -37.54 -22.45 -1.89
N MET A 106 -36.60 -22.78 -2.75
CA MET A 106 -36.58 -22.39 -4.16
C MET A 106 -37.13 -23.56 -4.99
N TYR A 107 -38.11 -23.31 -5.85
CA TYR A 107 -38.64 -24.30 -6.80
C TYR A 107 -37.91 -24.10 -8.15
N TYR A 108 -37.20 -25.12 -8.64
CA TYR A 108 -36.45 -25.05 -9.87
C TYR A 108 -37.31 -25.22 -11.12
N ILE A 109 -37.15 -24.29 -12.07
CA ILE A 109 -37.71 -24.39 -13.42
C ILE A 109 -36.63 -24.87 -14.40
N TRP A 110 -35.45 -24.25 -14.39
CA TRP A 110 -34.29 -24.66 -15.14
C TRP A 110 -33.04 -24.59 -14.27
N ASP A 111 -32.15 -25.54 -14.47
CA ASP A 111 -30.78 -25.49 -14.01
C ASP A 111 -29.87 -25.79 -15.21
N ALA A 112 -28.92 -24.90 -15.51
CA ALA A 112 -27.96 -25.05 -16.60
C ALA A 112 -26.82 -26.04 -16.28
N GLY A 113 -26.90 -26.78 -15.19
CA GLY A 113 -25.99 -27.88 -14.87
C GLY A 113 -26.13 -29.02 -15.87
N VAL A 114 -25.15 -29.94 -15.85
CA VAL A 114 -25.24 -31.15 -16.67
C VAL A 114 -26.11 -32.17 -15.95
N PRO A 115 -27.19 -32.67 -16.56
CA PRO A 115 -28.07 -33.62 -15.92
C PRO A 115 -27.32 -34.85 -15.38
N GLY A 116 -27.49 -35.13 -14.09
CA GLY A 116 -26.81 -36.24 -13.39
C GLY A 116 -25.53 -35.87 -12.68
N GLU A 117 -25.05 -34.62 -12.73
CA GLU A 117 -24.02 -34.11 -11.83
C GLU A 117 -24.62 -33.81 -10.44
N ASP A 118 -23.83 -34.00 -9.38
CA ASP A 118 -24.25 -33.69 -8.00
C ASP A 118 -24.59 -32.20 -7.88
N GLY A 119 -25.75 -31.90 -7.27
CA GLY A 119 -26.22 -30.53 -7.02
C GLY A 119 -26.91 -29.89 -8.24
N VAL A 120 -27.18 -30.61 -9.32
CA VAL A 120 -27.99 -30.15 -10.45
C VAL A 120 -29.44 -30.51 -10.23
N CYS A 121 -30.30 -29.50 -10.27
CA CYS A 121 -31.75 -29.65 -10.05
C CYS A 121 -32.50 -29.78 -11.38
N ASP A 122 -33.55 -30.63 -11.40
CA ASP A 122 -34.51 -30.74 -12.53
C ASP A 122 -35.79 -29.93 -12.27
N LEU A 123 -36.64 -29.81 -13.29
CA LEU A 123 -37.93 -29.17 -13.15
C LEU A 123 -38.73 -29.84 -12.05
N GLY A 124 -39.13 -29.08 -11.05
CA GLY A 124 -39.92 -29.56 -9.90
C GLY A 124 -39.07 -29.86 -8.66
N ASP A 125 -37.75 -29.88 -8.76
CA ASP A 125 -36.90 -30.01 -7.57
C ASP A 125 -36.98 -28.76 -6.72
N THR A 126 -36.75 -28.93 -5.42
CA THR A 126 -36.70 -27.81 -4.48
C THR A 126 -35.44 -27.84 -3.64
N ASP A 127 -34.91 -26.68 -3.34
CA ASP A 127 -33.76 -26.54 -2.45
C ASP A 127 -33.96 -25.41 -1.44
N ALA A 128 -33.28 -25.50 -0.30
CA ALA A 128 -33.36 -24.50 0.75
C ALA A 128 -32.61 -23.24 0.41
N TYR A 129 -33.04 -22.10 0.93
CA TYR A 129 -32.27 -20.86 0.82
C TYR A 129 -31.00 -20.91 1.63
N TYR A 130 -29.94 -20.30 1.12
CA TYR A 130 -28.67 -20.19 1.81
C TYR A 130 -28.19 -18.73 1.91
N GLY A 131 -27.40 -18.45 2.93
CA GLY A 131 -26.65 -17.20 3.05
C GLY A 131 -27.45 -15.90 3.06
N GLY A 132 -28.72 -15.93 3.50
CA GLY A 132 -29.61 -14.76 3.47
C GLY A 132 -30.34 -14.58 2.13
N GLY A 133 -30.28 -15.56 1.24
CA GLY A 133 -30.90 -15.55 -0.09
C GLY A 133 -32.44 -15.42 -0.03
N ASN A 134 -33.08 -15.91 1.04
CA ASN A 134 -34.54 -15.83 1.19
C ASN A 134 -35.06 -14.39 1.05
N GLU A 135 -34.64 -13.48 1.92
CA GLU A 135 -35.11 -12.09 1.89
C GLU A 135 -34.75 -11.37 0.56
N LEU A 136 -33.56 -11.65 0.01
CA LEU A 136 -33.11 -11.04 -1.23
C LEU A 136 -33.86 -11.56 -2.45
N MET A 137 -34.12 -12.88 -2.54
CA MET A 137 -34.90 -13.45 -3.64
C MET A 137 -36.34 -12.98 -3.60
N HIS A 138 -36.95 -12.97 -2.42
CA HIS A 138 -38.32 -12.41 -2.28
C HIS A 138 -38.33 -10.90 -2.60
N GLY A 139 -37.31 -10.15 -2.24
CA GLY A 139 -37.15 -8.76 -2.63
C GLY A 139 -37.02 -8.58 -4.15
N ALA A 140 -36.22 -9.44 -4.81
CA ALA A 140 -36.05 -9.45 -6.26
C ALA A 140 -37.30 -9.86 -7.01
N PHE A 141 -38.20 -10.61 -6.37
CA PHE A 141 -39.49 -11.07 -6.93
C PHE A 141 -40.59 -9.97 -6.90
N ALA A 142 -40.21 -8.72 -6.67
CA ALA A 142 -41.12 -7.59 -6.73
C ALA A 142 -41.12 -6.92 -8.12
N VAL A 143 -42.24 -6.29 -8.50
CA VAL A 143 -42.41 -5.68 -9.85
C VAL A 143 -41.41 -4.59 -10.15
N ASP A 144 -40.97 -3.82 -9.15
CA ASP A 144 -40.02 -2.72 -9.29
C ASP A 144 -38.74 -2.99 -8.47
N ALA A 145 -38.29 -4.25 -8.44
CA ALA A 145 -37.10 -4.62 -7.67
C ALA A 145 -35.87 -3.92 -8.18
N GLU A 146 -35.11 -3.31 -7.25
CA GLU A 146 -33.75 -2.82 -7.54
C GLU A 146 -32.83 -4.00 -7.85
N GLN A 147 -31.64 -3.68 -8.41
CA GLN A 147 -30.58 -4.67 -8.63
C GLN A 147 -30.34 -5.49 -7.36
N THR A 148 -30.72 -6.75 -7.38
CA THR A 148 -30.54 -7.63 -6.24
C THR A 148 -29.31 -8.50 -6.45
N ILE A 149 -28.30 -8.24 -5.61
CA ILE A 149 -27.01 -8.92 -5.65
C ILE A 149 -26.70 -9.42 -4.25
N LEU A 150 -26.24 -10.67 -4.17
CA LEU A 150 -25.81 -11.31 -2.95
C LEU A 150 -24.36 -11.75 -3.10
N ILE A 151 -23.51 -11.29 -2.17
CA ILE A 151 -22.12 -11.77 -2.08
C ILE A 151 -22.03 -12.68 -0.86
N THR A 152 -21.76 -13.97 -1.10
CA THR A 152 -21.64 -14.98 -0.06
C THR A 152 -20.29 -15.67 -0.10
N ASN A 153 -19.82 -16.07 1.07
CA ASN A 153 -18.66 -16.93 1.20
C ASN A 153 -18.98 -18.01 2.24
N ASN A 154 -19.32 -19.21 1.76
CA ASN A 154 -19.63 -20.35 2.61
C ASN A 154 -18.79 -21.59 2.23
N GLU A 155 -18.76 -22.60 3.10
CA GLU A 155 -17.96 -23.81 2.87
C GLU A 155 -18.57 -24.72 1.79
N GLU A 156 -19.87 -24.64 1.54
CA GLU A 156 -20.60 -25.52 0.63
C GLU A 156 -20.52 -25.05 -0.82
N TYR A 157 -20.80 -23.76 -1.06
CA TYR A 157 -20.86 -23.20 -2.42
C TYR A 157 -19.62 -22.35 -2.76
N GLY A 158 -18.77 -22.04 -1.76
CA GLY A 158 -17.57 -21.20 -1.93
C GLY A 158 -17.87 -19.70 -1.90
N TYR A 159 -17.01 -18.93 -2.53
CA TYR A 159 -17.14 -17.48 -2.63
C TYR A 159 -17.87 -17.09 -3.92
N LEU A 160 -19.12 -16.61 -3.80
CA LEU A 160 -20.01 -16.33 -4.92
C LEU A 160 -20.48 -14.87 -4.95
N ALA A 161 -20.60 -14.35 -6.19
CA ALA A 161 -21.43 -13.21 -6.50
C ALA A 161 -22.70 -13.73 -7.21
N SER A 162 -23.85 -13.62 -6.56
CA SER A 162 -25.14 -14.08 -7.02
C SER A 162 -26.01 -12.87 -7.41
N ALA A 163 -26.63 -12.94 -8.55
CA ALA A 163 -27.59 -11.92 -9.00
C ALA A 163 -28.94 -12.55 -9.34
N TYR A 164 -30.01 -11.86 -8.96
CA TYR A 164 -31.37 -12.29 -9.14
C TYR A 164 -32.15 -11.24 -9.91
N VAL A 165 -32.80 -11.63 -11.01
CA VAL A 165 -33.64 -10.75 -11.84
C VAL A 165 -34.99 -11.39 -12.13
N ALA A 166 -36.07 -10.64 -11.89
CA ALA A 166 -37.42 -11.15 -12.11
C ALA A 166 -37.72 -11.37 -13.59
N ILE A 167 -38.27 -12.54 -13.90
CA ILE A 167 -38.89 -12.86 -15.17
C ILE A 167 -40.35 -12.48 -15.09
N LEU A 168 -40.83 -11.63 -15.99
CA LEU A 168 -42.18 -11.11 -15.99
C LEU A 168 -43.03 -11.85 -17.03
N ASN A 169 -44.28 -12.12 -16.69
CA ASN A 169 -45.25 -12.55 -17.68
C ASN A 169 -45.77 -11.35 -18.50
N LYS A 170 -46.60 -11.60 -19.52
CA LYS A 170 -47.17 -10.55 -20.39
C LYS A 170 -48.04 -9.54 -19.64
N ALA A 171 -48.54 -9.87 -18.44
CA ALA A 171 -49.27 -8.93 -17.57
C ALA A 171 -48.30 -8.03 -16.73
N GLY A 172 -46.98 -8.22 -16.83
CA GLY A 172 -45.99 -7.51 -16.05
C GLY A 172 -45.85 -8.02 -14.61
N THR A 173 -46.34 -9.24 -14.33
CA THR A 173 -46.22 -9.86 -13.00
C THR A 173 -45.00 -10.76 -12.94
N PRO A 174 -44.17 -10.70 -11.89
CA PRO A 174 -43.05 -11.60 -11.68
C PRO A 174 -43.57 -13.06 -11.53
N VAL A 175 -42.93 -13.98 -12.26
CA VAL A 175 -43.31 -15.40 -12.23
C VAL A 175 -42.18 -16.33 -11.86
N ALA A 176 -40.92 -15.87 -12.02
CA ALA A 176 -39.70 -16.56 -11.62
C ALA A 176 -38.56 -15.57 -11.47
N LEU A 177 -37.39 -16.05 -11.00
CA LEU A 177 -36.14 -15.34 -11.00
C LEU A 177 -35.14 -16.04 -11.91
N ALA A 178 -34.48 -15.29 -12.81
CA ALA A 178 -33.26 -15.71 -13.44
C ALA A 178 -32.11 -15.43 -12.46
N SER A 179 -31.34 -16.46 -12.14
CA SER A 179 -30.31 -16.44 -11.11
C SER A 179 -28.98 -16.85 -11.72
N VAL A 180 -27.96 -16.02 -11.51
CA VAL A 180 -26.59 -16.24 -12.01
C VAL A 180 -25.61 -16.14 -10.86
N ASP A 181 -24.81 -17.18 -10.68
CA ASP A 181 -23.75 -17.24 -9.69
C ASP A 181 -22.40 -17.31 -10.35
N ILE A 182 -21.53 -16.35 -10.04
CA ILE A 182 -20.15 -16.31 -10.50
C ILE A 182 -19.23 -16.64 -9.33
N SER A 183 -18.34 -17.65 -9.54
CA SER A 183 -17.32 -17.96 -8.53
C SER A 183 -16.29 -16.85 -8.45
N MET A 184 -16.07 -16.37 -7.24
CA MET A 184 -15.03 -15.43 -6.88
C MET A 184 -13.80 -16.11 -6.25
N ASP A 185 -13.74 -17.44 -6.20
CA ASP A 185 -12.61 -18.18 -5.61
C ASP A 185 -11.28 -17.86 -6.29
N MET A 186 -11.30 -17.61 -7.60
CA MET A 186 -10.11 -17.18 -8.34
C MET A 186 -9.66 -15.76 -7.96
N ILE A 187 -10.56 -14.93 -7.43
CA ILE A 187 -10.24 -13.55 -7.03
C ILE A 187 -9.23 -13.57 -5.89
N ASP A 188 -9.39 -14.44 -4.91
CA ASP A 188 -8.43 -14.53 -3.80
C ASP A 188 -7.03 -14.94 -4.29
N GLN A 189 -6.93 -15.76 -5.32
CA GLN A 189 -5.65 -16.09 -5.94
C GLN A 189 -5.07 -14.90 -6.71
N GLN A 190 -5.89 -14.20 -7.49
CA GLN A 190 -5.48 -12.99 -8.21
C GLN A 190 -5.09 -11.88 -7.26
N ILE A 191 -5.85 -11.67 -6.17
CA ILE A 191 -5.51 -10.71 -5.11
C ILE A 191 -4.16 -11.05 -4.50
N ARG A 192 -3.90 -12.30 -4.13
CA ARG A 192 -2.61 -12.72 -3.58
C ARG A 192 -1.46 -12.47 -4.54
N GLN A 193 -1.62 -12.77 -5.83
CA GLN A 193 -0.61 -12.51 -6.85
C GLN A 193 -0.38 -11.01 -7.04
N PHE A 194 -1.44 -10.22 -7.13
CA PHE A 194 -1.37 -8.76 -7.26
C PHE A 194 -0.71 -8.13 -6.03
N LEU A 195 -1.10 -8.54 -4.81
CA LEU A 195 -0.47 -8.08 -3.57
C LEU A 195 1.01 -8.49 -3.49
N GLY A 196 1.33 -9.71 -3.91
CA GLY A 196 2.72 -10.18 -3.97
C GLY A 196 3.57 -9.32 -4.90
N LEU A 197 3.09 -9.04 -6.11
CA LEU A 197 3.77 -8.17 -7.06
C LEU A 197 3.90 -6.73 -6.52
N THR A 198 2.81 -6.18 -5.99
CA THR A 198 2.79 -4.83 -5.40
C THR A 198 3.77 -4.73 -4.24
N LEU A 199 3.81 -5.73 -3.35
CA LEU A 199 4.76 -5.79 -2.25
C LEU A 199 6.21 -5.84 -2.75
N CYS A 200 6.51 -6.64 -3.78
CA CYS A 200 7.84 -6.69 -4.39
C CYS A 200 8.26 -5.34 -4.96
N VAL A 201 7.36 -4.63 -5.66
CA VAL A 201 7.64 -3.29 -6.21
C VAL A 201 7.88 -2.29 -5.08
N VAL A 202 7.03 -2.28 -4.05
CA VAL A 202 7.19 -1.40 -2.88
C VAL A 202 8.52 -1.65 -2.19
N LEU A 203 8.89 -2.92 -1.96
CA LEU A 203 10.18 -3.28 -1.37
C LEU A 203 11.37 -2.85 -2.23
N ALA A 204 11.29 -3.03 -3.55
CA ALA A 204 12.34 -2.60 -4.48
C ALA A 204 12.54 -1.08 -4.44
N VAL A 205 11.46 -0.29 -4.50
CA VAL A 205 11.49 1.17 -4.39
C VAL A 205 12.04 1.61 -3.03
N LEU A 206 11.65 0.93 -1.96
CA LEU A 206 12.11 1.19 -0.61
C LEU A 206 13.62 0.94 -0.47
N LEU A 207 14.12 -0.19 -0.97
CA LEU A 207 15.55 -0.50 -0.98
C LEU A 207 16.35 0.52 -1.81
N LEU A 208 15.85 0.88 -2.98
CA LEU A 208 16.47 1.92 -3.81
C LEU A 208 16.53 3.27 -3.09
N SER A 209 15.42 3.66 -2.44
CA SER A 209 15.34 4.90 -1.67
C SER A 209 16.29 4.91 -0.48
N ILE A 210 16.42 3.79 0.25
CA ILE A 210 17.36 3.62 1.34
C ILE A 210 18.80 3.77 0.82
N PHE A 211 19.13 3.14 -0.30
CA PHE A 211 20.47 3.22 -0.89
C PHE A 211 20.80 4.64 -1.36
N ALA A 212 19.87 5.30 -2.06
CA ALA A 212 20.01 6.68 -2.51
C ALA A 212 20.18 7.63 -1.31
N TYR A 213 19.35 7.49 -0.29
CA TYR A 213 19.41 8.28 0.94
C TYR A 213 20.72 8.05 1.70
N TYR A 214 21.16 6.80 1.83
CA TYR A 214 22.43 6.48 2.45
C TYR A 214 23.61 7.15 1.74
N TYR A 215 23.62 7.09 0.40
CA TYR A 215 24.67 7.73 -0.42
C TYR A 215 24.63 9.25 -0.28
N TYR A 216 23.44 9.84 -0.33
CA TYR A 216 23.21 11.28 -0.18
C TYR A 216 23.70 11.79 1.18
N VAL A 217 23.23 11.21 2.27
CA VAL A 217 23.61 11.59 3.63
C VAL A 217 25.13 11.40 3.87
N ARG A 218 25.69 10.30 3.37
CA ARG A 218 27.12 10.06 3.51
C ARG A 218 27.95 11.11 2.78
N ARG A 219 27.54 11.53 1.57
CA ARG A 219 28.29 12.46 0.74
C ARG A 219 28.12 13.91 1.18
N ILE A 220 26.92 14.33 1.50
CA ILE A 220 26.58 15.75 1.73
C ILE A 220 26.69 16.11 3.21
N LEU A 221 26.36 15.21 4.14
CA LEU A 221 26.37 15.52 5.56
C LEU A 221 27.59 14.98 6.29
N ILE A 222 27.85 13.67 6.17
CA ILE A 222 28.79 12.98 7.03
C ILE A 222 30.23 13.27 6.66
N ARG A 223 30.57 13.29 5.37
CA ARG A 223 31.92 13.59 4.91
C ARG A 223 32.35 15.01 5.31
N PRO A 224 31.60 16.08 5.00
CA PRO A 224 31.94 17.44 5.40
C PRO A 224 32.07 17.61 6.90
N LEU A 225 31.13 17.09 7.68
CA LEU A 225 31.18 17.13 9.16
C LEU A 225 32.43 16.43 9.72
N ARG A 226 32.82 15.31 9.11
CA ARG A 226 34.02 14.59 9.49
C ARG A 226 35.30 15.38 9.15
N THR A 227 35.33 16.06 8.01
CA THR A 227 36.42 16.95 7.63
C THR A 227 36.60 18.10 8.62
N LEU A 228 35.51 18.79 8.97
CA LEU A 228 35.52 19.83 10.01
C LEU A 228 35.97 19.30 11.38
N HIS A 229 35.46 18.13 11.78
CA HIS A 229 35.85 17.50 13.04
C HIS A 229 37.34 17.15 13.10
N HIS A 230 37.86 16.56 12.05
CA HIS A 230 39.30 16.24 11.97
C HIS A 230 40.18 17.49 11.91
N ALA A 231 39.75 18.52 11.19
CA ALA A 231 40.45 19.79 11.17
C ALA A 231 40.49 20.45 12.54
N ALA A 232 39.36 20.43 13.28
CA ALA A 232 39.30 20.97 14.64
C ALA A 232 40.21 20.20 15.61
N ILE A 233 40.23 18.86 15.57
CA ILE A 233 41.13 18.06 16.42
C ILE A 233 42.59 18.27 16.04
N GLY A 234 42.90 18.27 14.74
CA GLY A 234 44.28 18.50 14.25
C GLY A 234 44.82 19.85 14.72
N LEU A 235 43.99 20.88 14.77
CA LEU A 235 44.38 22.20 15.29
C LEU A 235 44.74 22.13 16.79
N VAL A 236 44.01 21.41 17.60
CA VAL A 236 44.29 21.23 19.03
C VAL A 236 45.55 20.37 19.25
N GLU A 237 45.71 19.28 18.52
CA GLU A 237 46.82 18.34 18.64
C GLU A 237 48.18 18.96 18.18
N SER A 238 48.16 19.84 17.17
CA SER A 238 49.33 20.57 16.70
C SER A 238 49.77 21.68 17.67
N LYS A 239 49.17 21.80 18.85
CA LYS A 239 49.42 22.90 19.82
C LYS A 239 49.38 24.28 19.15
N MET A 240 48.46 24.46 18.19
CA MET A 240 48.29 25.69 17.42
C MET A 240 49.50 26.10 16.54
N ALA A 241 50.47 25.23 16.34
CA ALA A 241 51.65 25.53 15.48
C ALA A 241 51.31 25.66 13.98
N ALA A 242 50.14 25.10 13.56
CA ALA A 242 49.68 25.10 12.17
C ALA A 242 48.54 26.09 11.88
N LEU A 243 48.37 27.13 12.72
CA LEU A 243 47.31 28.13 12.55
C LEU A 243 47.46 28.92 11.24
N SER A 244 48.68 29.17 10.76
CA SER A 244 48.94 29.96 9.55
C SER A 244 48.49 29.25 8.26
N ASP A 245 48.49 27.91 8.23
CA ASP A 245 48.16 27.11 7.06
C ASP A 245 46.83 26.38 7.15
N PHE A 246 46.01 26.74 8.15
CA PHE A 246 44.74 26.12 8.36
C PHE A 246 43.74 26.43 7.24
N ARG A 247 43.35 25.39 6.49
CA ARG A 247 42.31 25.47 5.45
C ARG A 247 41.36 24.28 5.56
N VAL A 248 40.10 24.55 5.49
CA VAL A 248 39.05 23.53 5.43
C VAL A 248 38.15 23.82 4.23
N GLU A 249 38.27 22.95 3.23
CA GLU A 249 37.40 23.06 2.03
C GLU A 249 36.19 22.17 2.21
N VAL A 250 35.02 22.81 2.31
CA VAL A 250 33.68 22.19 2.32
C VAL A 250 32.86 22.92 1.30
N ASN A 251 32.51 22.24 0.21
CA ASN A 251 31.70 22.78 -0.88
C ASN A 251 30.39 22.02 -0.94
N THR A 252 29.44 22.37 -0.08
CA THR A 252 28.11 21.73 0.01
C THR A 252 26.98 22.64 -0.47
N GLY A 253 27.21 23.96 -0.59
CA GLY A 253 26.24 24.94 -0.99
C GLY A 253 25.14 25.20 0.05
N ASP A 254 25.38 24.83 1.32
CA ASP A 254 24.42 24.91 2.40
C ASP A 254 25.04 25.47 3.71
N GLU A 255 24.32 25.34 4.82
CA GLU A 255 24.75 25.80 6.14
C GLU A 255 26.06 25.15 6.62
N LEU A 256 26.44 24.00 6.07
CA LEU A 256 27.71 23.34 6.40
C LEU A 256 28.91 24.07 5.79
N GLU A 257 28.75 24.62 4.61
CA GLU A 257 29.76 25.46 3.98
C GLU A 257 29.91 26.78 4.73
N GLU A 258 28.80 27.40 5.13
CA GLU A 258 28.79 28.61 5.95
C GLU A 258 29.47 28.36 7.31
N LEU A 259 29.20 27.21 7.94
CA LEU A 259 29.87 26.78 9.16
C LEU A 259 31.37 26.59 8.95
N ALA A 260 31.79 26.02 7.83
CA ALA A 260 33.22 25.84 7.49
C ALA A 260 33.91 27.18 7.34
N HIS A 261 33.31 28.13 6.64
CA HIS A 261 33.82 29.49 6.51
C HIS A 261 33.91 30.22 7.85
N SER A 262 32.86 30.13 8.67
CA SER A 262 32.87 30.72 10.01
C SER A 262 33.95 30.16 10.92
N PHE A 263 34.18 28.84 10.82
CA PHE A 263 35.24 28.17 11.56
C PHE A 263 36.62 28.61 11.07
N GLN A 264 36.82 28.73 9.76
CA GLN A 264 38.08 29.19 9.17
C GLN A 264 38.37 30.65 9.57
N TYR A 265 37.35 31.52 9.57
CA TYR A 265 37.47 32.90 10.03
C TYR A 265 37.90 32.96 11.51
N MET A 266 37.25 32.18 12.38
CA MET A 266 37.60 32.09 13.80
C MET A 266 39.05 31.68 14.02
N VAL A 267 39.57 30.71 13.25
CA VAL A 267 40.95 30.26 13.33
C VAL A 267 41.94 31.36 12.86
N SER A 268 41.59 32.12 11.83
CA SER A 268 42.39 33.25 11.34
C SER A 268 42.47 34.36 12.39
N GLU A 269 41.37 34.74 13.03
CA GLU A 269 41.33 35.73 14.13
C GLU A 269 42.19 35.27 15.35
N LEU A 270 42.08 33.97 15.68
CA LEU A 270 42.86 33.40 16.78
C LEU A 270 44.38 33.44 16.45
N ASN A 271 44.76 33.19 15.20
CA ASN A 271 46.17 33.28 14.77
C ASN A 271 46.72 34.72 14.89
N GLU A 272 45.95 35.72 14.46
CA GLU A 272 46.31 37.11 14.57
C GLU A 272 46.46 37.52 16.05
N TYR A 273 45.54 37.10 16.91
CA TYR A 273 45.59 37.36 18.34
C TYR A 273 46.86 36.76 18.99
N ILE A 274 47.21 35.51 18.67
CA ILE A 274 48.39 34.84 19.19
C ILE A 274 49.70 35.53 18.72
N GLN A 275 49.76 35.93 17.44
CA GLN A 275 50.92 36.67 16.92
C GLN A 275 51.10 38.03 17.62
N ASN A 276 49.99 38.76 17.83
CA ASN A 276 50.00 40.01 18.56
C ASN A 276 50.47 39.81 20.00
N LEU A 277 49.94 38.79 20.70
CA LEU A 277 50.35 38.47 22.07
C LEU A 277 51.84 38.10 22.14
N SER A 278 52.32 37.29 21.21
CA SER A 278 53.77 36.93 21.13
C SER A 278 54.64 38.14 20.92
N ARG A 279 54.24 39.07 20.04
CA ARG A 279 54.98 40.32 19.81
C ARG A 279 55.03 41.20 21.06
N VAL A 280 53.90 41.40 21.72
CA VAL A 280 53.80 42.20 22.96
C VAL A 280 54.66 41.57 24.08
N THR A 281 54.65 40.23 24.18
CA THR A 281 55.44 39.51 25.19
C THR A 281 56.94 39.66 24.90
N ALA A 282 57.37 39.51 23.65
CA ALA A 282 58.77 39.71 23.27
C ALA A 282 59.27 41.15 23.49
N GLU A 283 58.39 42.13 23.22
CA GLU A 283 58.70 43.56 23.47
C GLU A 283 58.81 43.85 24.98
N LYS A 284 57.94 43.27 25.80
CA LYS A 284 57.98 43.37 27.25
C LYS A 284 59.28 42.73 27.82
N GLU A 285 59.67 41.56 27.33
CA GLU A 285 60.92 40.90 27.70
C GLU A 285 62.15 41.74 27.29
N ARG A 286 62.12 42.33 26.10
CA ARG A 286 63.21 43.22 25.60
C ARG A 286 63.36 44.48 26.52
N ILE A 287 62.20 45.14 26.81
CA ILE A 287 62.19 46.30 27.71
C ILE A 287 62.71 45.90 29.09
N GLY A 288 62.24 44.72 29.62
CA GLY A 288 62.71 44.20 30.90
C GLY A 288 64.27 44.00 30.91
N ALA A 289 64.82 43.41 29.86
CA ALA A 289 66.30 43.24 29.74
C ALA A 289 67.04 44.55 29.62
N GLU A 290 66.49 45.53 28.86
CA GLU A 290 67.10 46.88 28.75
C GLU A 290 67.06 47.61 30.10
N LEU A 291 66.01 47.49 30.88
CA LEU A 291 65.87 48.05 32.23
C LEU A 291 66.85 47.39 33.22
N ASP A 292 67.05 46.08 33.16
CA ASP A 292 68.00 45.37 34.00
C ASP A 292 69.43 45.75 33.68
N VAL A 293 69.78 45.94 32.42
CA VAL A 293 71.12 46.48 31.99
C VAL A 293 71.34 47.92 32.53
N ALA A 294 70.29 48.77 32.37
CA ALA A 294 70.33 50.14 32.87
C ALA A 294 70.54 50.20 34.39
N ARG A 295 69.80 49.33 35.15
CA ARG A 295 69.98 49.18 36.61
C ARG A 295 71.35 48.73 37.00
N HIS A 296 71.93 47.78 36.27
CA HIS A 296 73.37 47.32 36.51
C HIS A 296 74.37 48.41 36.25
N ILE A 297 74.21 49.20 35.20
CA ILE A 297 75.08 50.34 34.90
C ILE A 297 74.97 51.39 36.01
N GLN A 298 73.75 51.75 36.45
CA GLN A 298 73.47 52.66 37.55
C GLN A 298 74.13 52.18 38.87
N ALA A 299 73.98 50.93 39.22
CA ALA A 299 74.58 50.35 40.43
C ALA A 299 76.11 50.30 40.37
N SER A 300 76.76 50.22 39.20
CA SER A 300 78.20 50.26 39.02
C SER A 300 78.81 51.67 39.02
N MET A 301 77.99 52.71 38.85
CA MET A 301 78.41 54.12 38.84
C MET A 301 78.24 54.84 40.21
N LEU A 302 77.63 54.19 41.21
CA LEU A 302 77.55 54.73 42.56
C LEU A 302 78.73 54.23 43.39
N PRO A 303 79.49 55.12 44.01
CA PRO A 303 80.71 54.77 44.81
C PRO A 303 80.31 54.10 46.12
#